data_e4ade906bee097b66075ab2586eb7834
#
_entry.id   e4ade906bee097b66075ab2586eb7834
#
_cell.length_a   1.000
_cell.length_b   1.000
_cell.length_c   1.000
_cell.angle_alpha   90.00
_cell.angle_beta   90.00
_cell.angle_gamma   90.00
#
_symmetry.space_group_name_H-M   'P 1'
#
loop_
_entity.id
_entity.type
_entity.pdbx_description
1 polymer ?
#
loop_
_entity_poly.entity_id
_entity_poly.type
_entity_poly.pdbx_seq_one_letter_code
_entity_poly.pdbx_strand_id
1 'polypeptide(L)'
;MCHTNKIDYFGELLDFSEFSAEVDGLIFEGEEDSKRIAVLPDIYGLTDFYKGYASYVAGFGARTYLTNPWSEFGELPAATREAAYERRHKIRDREHCDALEKYLVSENIEAVVGFCIGGNFVFELARRGFEGTLIAIYPLPWGMANQDEITPAFEYMPSLQKEVTILMGEADHLAGPDNIQKLGDIVAGNSKLTMHLYEGSNHGFFKDIDGDDEQLKSNAKDAIDRVTQILF
;
A
#
# COMPACT_ATOMS: atom_id res chain seq x y z
N MET A 1 0.72 -13.02 -10.27
CA MET A 1 -0.48 -12.28 -9.81
C MET A 1 -0.13 -11.76 -8.42
N CYS A 2 -0.29 -10.47 -8.20
CA CYS A 2 -0.12 -9.92 -6.87
C CYS A 2 -1.29 -10.43 -6.02
N HIS A 3 -1.54 -10.06 -4.90
CA HIS A 3 -2.41 -10.34 -3.81
C HIS A 3 -3.90 -10.62 -4.12
N THR A 4 -4.23 -11.73 -4.72
CA THR A 4 -5.64 -12.10 -4.98
C THR A 4 -6.20 -13.14 -3.99
N ASN A 5 -5.34 -13.94 -3.35
CA ASN A 5 -5.76 -15.04 -2.49
C ASN A 5 -5.62 -14.68 -1.00
N LYS A 6 -6.44 -15.35 -0.17
CA LYS A 6 -6.27 -15.33 1.28
C LYS A 6 -4.87 -15.83 1.65
N ILE A 7 -4.30 -15.22 2.68
CA ILE A 7 -3.03 -15.61 3.32
C ILE A 7 -3.36 -16.17 4.69
N ASP A 8 -2.97 -17.42 4.95
CA ASP A 8 -3.29 -18.09 6.22
C ASP A 8 -2.57 -17.45 7.41
N TYR A 9 -1.40 -16.86 7.17
CA TYR A 9 -0.64 -16.13 8.19
C TYR A 9 -1.44 -14.98 8.85
N PHE A 10 -2.38 -14.35 8.13
CA PHE A 10 -3.19 -13.26 8.68
C PHE A 10 -4.35 -13.73 9.57
N GLY A 11 -4.56 -15.03 9.69
CA GLY A 11 -5.57 -15.62 10.55
C GLY A 11 -7.00 -15.52 10.00
N GLU A 12 -7.97 -15.62 10.91
CA GLU A 12 -9.39 -15.50 10.55
C GLU A 12 -9.77 -14.05 10.29
N LEU A 13 -10.69 -13.84 9.36
CA LEU A 13 -11.20 -12.52 9.03
C LEU A 13 -12.12 -12.02 10.14
N LEU A 14 -11.80 -10.86 10.70
CA LEU A 14 -12.68 -10.17 11.64
C LEU A 14 -13.92 -9.60 10.92
N ASP A 15 -14.96 -9.32 11.68
CA ASP A 15 -16.14 -8.63 11.16
C ASP A 15 -15.76 -7.23 10.66
N PHE A 16 -16.40 -6.79 9.58
CA PHE A 16 -16.20 -5.49 8.99
C PHE A 16 -17.52 -4.86 8.55
N SER A 17 -17.52 -3.54 8.43
CA SER A 17 -18.60 -2.76 7.83
C SER A 17 -18.12 -2.07 6.56
N GLU A 18 -19.04 -1.80 5.63
CA GLU A 18 -18.76 -0.97 4.47
C GLU A 18 -18.92 0.52 4.81
N PHE A 19 -18.11 1.35 4.19
CA PHE A 19 -18.28 2.80 4.21
C PHE A 19 -18.28 3.37 2.80
N SER A 20 -18.99 4.47 2.62
CA SER A 20 -19.03 5.26 1.38
C SER A 20 -19.05 6.74 1.76
N ALA A 21 -18.00 7.43 1.35
CA ALA A 21 -17.79 8.85 1.62
C ALA A 21 -17.11 9.49 0.40
N GLU A 22 -16.05 10.29 0.59
CA GLU A 22 -15.18 10.77 -0.49
C GLU A 22 -14.44 9.62 -1.19
N VAL A 23 -14.20 8.53 -0.46
CA VAL A 23 -13.74 7.24 -0.95
C VAL A 23 -14.58 6.13 -0.34
N ASP A 24 -14.66 4.99 -0.98
CA ASP A 24 -15.36 3.81 -0.46
C ASP A 24 -14.38 2.82 0.17
N GLY A 25 -14.89 1.86 0.95
CA GLY A 25 -14.06 0.80 1.50
C GLY A 25 -14.71 -0.02 2.61
N LEU A 26 -13.86 -0.67 3.40
CA LEU A 26 -14.23 -1.50 4.53
C LEU A 26 -13.57 -0.98 5.81
N ILE A 27 -14.30 -1.03 6.93
CA ILE A 27 -13.78 -0.73 8.26
C ILE A 27 -13.77 -2.02 9.07
N PHE A 28 -12.62 -2.35 9.61
CA PHE A 28 -12.44 -3.36 10.64
C PHE A 28 -12.33 -2.62 11.97
N GLU A 29 -13.28 -2.87 12.87
CA GLU A 29 -13.33 -2.17 14.15
C GLU A 29 -12.18 -2.61 15.04
N GLY A 30 -11.56 -1.64 15.71
CA GLY A 30 -10.55 -1.83 16.74
C GLY A 30 -11.12 -1.63 18.15
N GLU A 31 -10.24 -1.43 19.10
CA GLU A 31 -10.61 -1.03 20.46
C GLU A 31 -11.11 0.44 20.49
N GLU A 32 -11.84 0.82 21.54
CA GLU A 32 -12.28 2.20 21.74
C GLU A 32 -11.06 3.12 21.86
N ASP A 33 -11.07 4.28 21.22
CA ASP A 33 -9.96 5.25 21.16
C ASP A 33 -8.64 4.69 20.55
N SER A 34 -8.74 3.61 19.78
CA SER A 34 -7.57 3.00 19.14
C SER A 34 -7.02 3.81 17.97
N LYS A 35 -5.75 3.50 17.64
CA LYS A 35 -5.08 4.06 16.46
C LYS A 35 -5.88 3.78 15.19
N ARG A 36 -5.98 4.78 14.31
CA ARG A 36 -6.70 4.70 13.04
C ARG A 36 -5.71 4.55 11.90
N ILE A 37 -5.82 3.46 11.17
CA ILE A 37 -4.85 3.07 10.14
C ILE A 37 -5.58 2.84 8.83
N ALA A 38 -5.11 3.47 7.74
CA ALA A 38 -5.60 3.21 6.40
C ALA A 38 -4.69 2.25 5.64
N VAL A 39 -5.30 1.31 4.92
CA VAL A 39 -4.64 0.39 4.00
C VAL A 39 -5.09 0.73 2.57
N LEU A 40 -4.12 1.06 1.71
CA LEU A 40 -4.34 1.38 0.30
C LEU A 40 -3.91 0.18 -0.54
N PRO A 41 -4.84 -0.49 -1.23
CA PRO A 41 -4.54 -1.71 -1.98
C PRO A 41 -3.84 -1.44 -3.31
N ASP A 42 -3.48 -2.51 -4.00
CA ASP A 42 -2.98 -2.50 -5.37
C ASP A 42 -4.09 -2.38 -6.43
N ILE A 43 -3.73 -2.63 -7.70
CA ILE A 43 -4.65 -2.56 -8.84
C ILE A 43 -5.81 -3.57 -8.79
N TYR A 44 -5.73 -4.59 -7.92
CA TYR A 44 -6.80 -5.58 -7.76
C TYR A 44 -7.87 -5.15 -6.75
N GLY A 45 -7.58 -4.20 -5.85
CA GLY A 45 -8.54 -3.65 -4.90
C GLY A 45 -8.84 -4.56 -3.71
N LEU A 46 -10.11 -4.68 -3.32
CA LEU A 46 -10.57 -5.39 -2.13
C LEU A 46 -10.50 -6.93 -2.24
N THR A 47 -9.32 -7.46 -2.52
CA THR A 47 -9.10 -8.91 -2.57
C THR A 47 -9.06 -9.53 -1.17
N ASP A 48 -9.14 -10.85 -1.09
CA ASP A 48 -9.04 -11.59 0.18
C ASP A 48 -7.70 -11.35 0.88
N PHE A 49 -6.62 -11.10 0.12
CA PHE A 49 -5.34 -10.68 0.69
C PHE A 49 -5.48 -9.38 1.49
N TYR A 50 -6.04 -8.32 0.89
CA TYR A 50 -6.14 -7.02 1.56
C TYR A 50 -7.13 -7.00 2.70
N LYS A 51 -8.24 -7.75 2.58
CA LYS A 51 -9.18 -7.97 3.68
C LYS A 51 -8.48 -8.68 4.85
N GLY A 52 -7.74 -9.75 4.56
CA GLY A 52 -6.96 -10.48 5.56
C GLY A 52 -5.90 -9.59 6.22
N TYR A 53 -5.15 -8.81 5.43
CA TYR A 53 -4.14 -7.90 5.96
C TYR A 53 -4.75 -6.79 6.83
N ALA A 54 -5.85 -6.16 6.40
CA ALA A 54 -6.52 -5.13 7.20
C ALA A 54 -7.11 -5.72 8.50
N SER A 55 -7.68 -6.92 8.43
CA SER A 55 -8.13 -7.68 9.60
C SER A 55 -6.98 -8.01 10.55
N TYR A 56 -5.82 -8.44 10.03
CA TYR A 56 -4.62 -8.70 10.81
C TYR A 56 -4.14 -7.45 11.57
N VAL A 57 -4.09 -6.30 10.88
CA VAL A 57 -3.75 -5.01 11.53
C VAL A 57 -4.76 -4.64 12.61
N ALA A 58 -6.06 -4.81 12.36
CA ALA A 58 -7.12 -4.58 13.34
C ALA A 58 -7.00 -5.52 14.54
N GLY A 59 -6.49 -6.74 14.38
CA GLY A 59 -6.24 -7.70 15.45
C GLY A 59 -5.24 -7.22 16.50
N PHE A 60 -4.43 -6.18 16.22
CA PHE A 60 -3.60 -5.47 17.21
C PHE A 60 -4.32 -4.33 17.93
N GLY A 61 -5.63 -4.23 17.78
CA GLY A 61 -6.48 -3.24 18.43
C GLY A 61 -6.75 -1.97 17.60
N ALA A 62 -6.12 -1.79 16.43
CA ALA A 62 -6.35 -0.62 15.59
C ALA A 62 -7.71 -0.64 14.88
N ARG A 63 -8.33 0.52 14.69
CA ARG A 63 -9.42 0.68 13.74
C ARG A 63 -8.82 0.83 12.34
N THR A 64 -9.08 -0.14 11.47
CA THR A 64 -8.41 -0.25 10.17
C THR A 64 -9.37 0.01 9.01
N TYR A 65 -9.00 0.91 8.14
CA TYR A 65 -9.76 1.37 6.98
C TYR A 65 -9.10 0.82 5.70
N LEU A 66 -9.72 -0.15 5.06
CA LEU A 66 -9.27 -0.65 3.76
C LEU A 66 -10.02 0.11 2.66
N THR A 67 -9.34 1.03 1.97
CA THR A 67 -9.96 1.86 0.92
C THR A 67 -10.17 1.08 -0.38
N ASN A 68 -11.17 1.49 -1.16
CA ASN A 68 -11.45 0.93 -2.49
C ASN A 68 -11.33 2.01 -3.59
N PRO A 69 -10.17 2.22 -4.18
CA PRO A 69 -10.00 3.19 -5.26
C PRO A 69 -10.75 2.82 -6.55
N TRP A 70 -11.36 1.64 -6.60
CA TRP A 70 -11.97 1.07 -7.81
C TRP A 70 -13.50 1.00 -7.75
N SER A 71 -14.14 1.51 -6.70
CA SER A 71 -15.59 1.35 -6.46
C SER A 71 -16.46 1.82 -7.62
N GLU A 72 -16.12 2.96 -8.23
CA GLU A 72 -16.84 3.51 -9.39
C GLU A 72 -16.80 2.60 -10.63
N PHE A 73 -15.82 1.71 -10.72
CA PHE A 73 -15.60 0.85 -11.90
C PHE A 73 -16.12 -0.58 -11.70
N GLY A 74 -16.68 -0.87 -10.51
CA GLY A 74 -17.19 -2.18 -10.16
C GLY A 74 -16.11 -3.25 -9.95
N GLU A 75 -16.56 -4.48 -9.76
CA GLU A 75 -15.65 -5.62 -9.59
C GLU A 75 -14.92 -5.96 -10.88
N LEU A 76 -13.75 -6.56 -10.75
CA LEU A 76 -13.03 -7.09 -11.91
C LEU A 76 -13.81 -8.25 -12.51
N PRO A 77 -14.02 -8.29 -13.85
CA PRO A 77 -14.69 -9.40 -14.52
C PRO A 77 -13.91 -10.73 -14.38
N ALA A 78 -12.61 -10.62 -14.17
CA ALA A 78 -11.71 -11.72 -13.83
C ALA A 78 -10.51 -11.14 -13.08
N ALA A 79 -9.93 -11.89 -12.15
CA ALA A 79 -8.74 -11.49 -11.40
C ALA A 79 -7.47 -11.63 -12.26
N THR A 80 -7.46 -11.03 -13.46
CA THR A 80 -6.33 -11.02 -14.38
C THR A 80 -5.63 -9.67 -14.37
N ARG A 81 -4.35 -9.68 -14.77
CA ARG A 81 -3.55 -8.48 -14.87
C ARG A 81 -4.13 -7.50 -15.90
N GLU A 82 -4.57 -8.03 -17.04
CA GLU A 82 -5.15 -7.27 -18.14
C GLU A 82 -6.40 -6.51 -17.67
N ALA A 83 -7.35 -7.20 -17.03
CA ALA A 83 -8.57 -6.56 -16.52
C ALA A 83 -8.26 -5.50 -15.44
N ALA A 84 -7.29 -5.77 -14.55
CA ALA A 84 -6.86 -4.81 -13.54
C ALA A 84 -6.21 -3.56 -14.17
N TYR A 85 -5.39 -3.72 -15.21
CA TYR A 85 -4.79 -2.59 -15.94
C TYR A 85 -5.83 -1.79 -16.73
N GLU A 86 -6.80 -2.45 -17.38
CA GLU A 86 -7.91 -1.75 -18.05
C GLU A 86 -8.70 -0.86 -17.09
N ARG A 87 -8.96 -1.36 -15.87
CA ARG A 87 -9.59 -0.59 -14.82
C ARG A 87 -8.68 0.53 -14.33
N ARG A 88 -7.40 0.24 -14.12
CA ARG A 88 -6.39 1.22 -13.70
C ARG A 88 -6.31 2.44 -14.63
N HIS A 89 -6.43 2.24 -15.94
CA HIS A 89 -6.42 3.33 -16.93
C HIS A 89 -7.64 4.26 -16.85
N LYS A 90 -8.70 3.87 -16.16
CA LYS A 90 -9.92 4.70 -16.02
C LYS A 90 -9.87 5.65 -14.83
N ILE A 91 -9.09 5.33 -13.80
CA ILE A 91 -8.98 6.17 -12.61
C ILE A 91 -8.31 7.49 -12.96
N ARG A 92 -8.67 8.52 -12.24
CA ARG A 92 -8.06 9.85 -12.27
C ARG A 92 -7.29 10.02 -10.97
N ASP A 93 -5.99 9.74 -10.99
CA ASP A 93 -5.16 9.68 -9.77
C ASP A 93 -5.22 10.96 -8.95
N ARG A 94 -5.22 12.11 -9.62
CA ARG A 94 -5.22 13.40 -8.93
C ARG A 94 -6.52 13.61 -8.17
N GLU A 95 -7.65 13.37 -8.82
CA GLU A 95 -8.98 13.44 -8.18
C GLU A 95 -9.10 12.42 -7.04
N HIS A 96 -8.61 11.19 -7.27
CA HIS A 96 -8.61 10.16 -6.22
C HIS A 96 -7.77 10.59 -5.01
N CYS A 97 -6.57 11.12 -5.22
CA CYS A 97 -5.73 11.59 -4.12
C CYS A 97 -6.34 12.79 -3.38
N ASP A 98 -7.08 13.67 -4.07
CA ASP A 98 -7.79 14.78 -3.45
C ASP A 98 -8.90 14.28 -2.51
N ALA A 99 -9.69 13.30 -2.98
CA ALA A 99 -10.73 12.65 -2.19
C ALA A 99 -10.15 11.84 -1.02
N LEU A 100 -9.10 11.05 -1.29
CA LEU A 100 -8.42 10.25 -0.29
C LEU A 100 -7.85 11.11 0.85
N GLU A 101 -7.09 12.15 0.55
CA GLU A 101 -6.52 13.05 1.56
C GLU A 101 -7.61 13.67 2.44
N LYS A 102 -8.67 14.17 1.83
CA LYS A 102 -9.82 14.75 2.55
C LYS A 102 -10.46 13.72 3.49
N TYR A 103 -10.66 12.50 3.03
CA TYR A 103 -11.20 11.41 3.83
C TYR A 103 -10.29 11.05 5.00
N LEU A 104 -8.98 10.83 4.73
CA LEU A 104 -8.02 10.48 5.78
C LEU A 104 -7.95 11.53 6.89
N VAL A 105 -8.02 12.81 6.53
CA VAL A 105 -8.04 13.93 7.50
C VAL A 105 -9.35 13.94 8.28
N SER A 106 -10.50 13.76 7.64
CA SER A 106 -11.81 13.76 8.32
C SER A 106 -11.96 12.59 9.30
N GLU A 107 -11.38 11.44 9.00
CA GLU A 107 -11.37 10.26 9.86
C GLU A 107 -10.24 10.27 10.90
N ASN A 108 -9.41 11.32 10.95
CA ASN A 108 -8.24 11.40 11.82
C ASN A 108 -7.32 10.19 11.68
N ILE A 109 -7.01 9.77 10.46
CA ILE A 109 -6.09 8.66 10.19
C ILE A 109 -4.68 9.03 10.62
N GLU A 110 -4.04 8.17 11.40
CA GLU A 110 -2.73 8.38 12.00
C GLU A 110 -1.60 7.65 11.26
N ALA A 111 -1.96 6.63 10.47
CA ALA A 111 -0.99 5.90 9.67
C ALA A 111 -1.61 5.42 8.35
N VAL A 112 -0.81 5.39 7.31
CA VAL A 112 -1.20 4.89 5.98
C VAL A 112 -0.19 3.86 5.49
N VAL A 113 -0.69 2.69 5.12
CA VAL A 113 0.09 1.60 4.50
C VAL A 113 -0.40 1.40 3.09
N GLY A 114 0.44 1.67 2.09
CA GLY A 114 0.08 1.55 0.69
C GLY A 114 0.90 0.49 -0.05
N PHE A 115 0.22 -0.33 -0.84
CA PHE A 115 0.80 -1.42 -1.61
C PHE A 115 0.80 -1.11 -3.10
N CYS A 116 1.91 -1.33 -3.80
CA CYS A 116 2.03 -1.14 -5.25
C CYS A 116 1.62 0.29 -5.64
N ILE A 117 0.52 0.48 -6.39
CA ILE A 117 -0.03 1.81 -6.70
C ILE A 117 -0.47 2.57 -5.43
N GLY A 118 -0.98 1.87 -4.41
CA GLY A 118 -1.26 2.46 -3.10
C GLY A 118 -0.01 3.07 -2.46
N GLY A 119 1.17 2.48 -2.70
CA GLY A 119 2.46 3.05 -2.30
C GLY A 119 2.79 4.37 -3.02
N ASN A 120 2.34 4.55 -4.27
CA ASN A 120 2.46 5.83 -4.97
C ASN A 120 1.56 6.90 -4.35
N PHE A 121 0.37 6.52 -3.93
CA PHE A 121 -0.52 7.44 -3.19
C PHE A 121 0.06 7.84 -1.83
N VAL A 122 0.79 6.94 -1.15
CA VAL A 122 1.56 7.27 0.06
C VAL A 122 2.59 8.37 -0.22
N PHE A 123 3.36 8.29 -1.30
CA PHE A 123 4.29 9.38 -1.67
C PHE A 123 3.58 10.68 -1.99
N GLU A 124 2.45 10.62 -2.68
CA GLU A 124 1.65 11.82 -2.97
C GLU A 124 1.11 12.47 -1.69
N LEU A 125 0.62 11.67 -0.73
CA LEU A 125 0.23 12.16 0.61
C LEU A 125 1.40 12.80 1.34
N ALA A 126 2.60 12.19 1.29
CA ALA A 126 3.81 12.77 1.85
C ALA A 126 4.16 14.12 1.21
N ARG A 127 4.06 14.24 -0.12
CA ARG A 127 4.27 15.48 -0.87
C ARG A 127 3.30 16.59 -0.47
N ARG A 128 2.05 16.21 -0.19
CA ARG A 128 0.98 17.10 0.27
C ARG A 128 1.09 17.49 1.75
N GLY A 129 1.97 16.84 2.50
CA GLY A 129 2.24 17.16 3.91
C GLY A 129 1.38 16.42 4.90
N PHE A 130 0.79 15.27 4.55
CA PHE A 130 0.00 14.45 5.48
C PHE A 130 0.75 14.19 6.80
N GLU A 131 0.05 14.38 7.93
CA GLU A 131 0.63 14.32 9.28
C GLU A 131 0.42 12.95 9.94
N GLY A 132 1.01 11.90 9.38
CA GLY A 132 0.89 10.55 9.93
C GLY A 132 2.07 9.68 9.53
N THR A 133 2.09 8.46 10.06
CA THR A 133 3.06 7.43 9.66
C THR A 133 2.77 6.98 8.23
N LEU A 134 3.77 6.99 7.37
CA LEU A 134 3.64 6.69 5.95
C LEU A 134 4.53 5.50 5.56
N ILE A 135 3.91 4.41 5.07
CA ILE A 135 4.61 3.17 4.69
C ILE A 135 4.22 2.81 3.26
N ALA A 136 5.20 2.71 2.37
CA ALA A 136 5.03 2.30 0.98
C ALA A 136 5.64 0.91 0.75
N ILE A 137 4.83 -0.05 0.34
CA ILE A 137 5.23 -1.45 0.15
C ILE A 137 5.29 -1.72 -1.35
N TYR A 138 6.48 -2.10 -1.85
CA TYR A 138 6.83 -2.28 -3.28
C TYR A 138 6.14 -1.25 -4.19
N PRO A 139 6.34 0.08 -3.91
CA PRO A 139 5.76 1.15 -4.70
C PRO A 139 6.34 1.20 -6.11
N LEU A 140 5.71 2.01 -6.97
CA LEU A 140 6.13 2.25 -8.34
C LEU A 140 6.51 3.74 -8.53
N PRO A 141 7.58 4.23 -7.89
CA PRO A 141 7.88 5.67 -7.80
C PRO A 141 8.22 6.33 -9.14
N TRP A 142 8.45 5.55 -10.20
CA TRP A 142 8.58 6.04 -11.59
C TRP A 142 7.24 6.40 -12.23
N GLY A 143 6.12 6.12 -11.55
CA GLY A 143 4.78 6.41 -12.04
C GLY A 143 4.07 5.22 -12.70
N MET A 144 2.79 5.37 -12.88
CA MET A 144 1.94 4.44 -13.63
C MET A 144 0.87 5.26 -14.37
N ALA A 145 0.92 5.21 -15.71
CA ALA A 145 0.07 6.00 -16.59
C ALA A 145 -1.45 5.80 -16.34
N ASN A 146 -2.18 6.90 -16.40
CA ASN A 146 -3.65 6.96 -16.38
C ASN A 146 -4.16 8.25 -17.04
N GLN A 147 -5.43 8.62 -16.80
CA GLN A 147 -6.04 9.80 -17.44
C GLN A 147 -5.70 11.13 -16.77
N ASP A 148 -5.30 11.12 -15.48
CA ASP A 148 -4.93 12.32 -14.72
C ASP A 148 -3.82 11.96 -13.73
N GLU A 149 -2.61 11.77 -14.26
CA GLU A 149 -1.47 11.27 -13.51
C GLU A 149 -1.03 12.23 -12.40
N ILE A 150 -0.73 11.66 -11.22
CA ILE A 150 0.08 12.36 -10.24
C ILE A 150 1.54 12.40 -10.71
N THR A 151 2.28 13.39 -10.24
CA THR A 151 3.71 13.50 -10.55
C THR A 151 4.45 12.25 -10.07
N PRO A 152 5.27 11.59 -10.91
CA PRO A 152 6.08 10.47 -10.47
C PRO A 152 6.93 10.81 -9.25
N ALA A 153 6.91 9.94 -8.23
CA ALA A 153 7.57 10.22 -6.96
C ALA A 153 9.08 10.47 -7.09
N PHE A 154 9.75 9.86 -8.06
CA PHE A 154 11.16 10.10 -8.35
C PHE A 154 11.50 11.56 -8.64
N GLU A 155 10.55 12.38 -9.06
CA GLU A 155 10.80 13.79 -9.37
C GLU A 155 10.90 14.65 -8.11
N TYR A 156 10.24 14.27 -7.02
CA TYR A 156 10.19 15.07 -5.79
C TYR A 156 10.75 14.38 -4.53
N MET A 157 10.93 13.06 -4.55
CA MET A 157 11.50 12.30 -3.42
C MET A 157 12.85 12.88 -2.92
N PRO A 158 13.76 13.37 -3.79
CA PRO A 158 15.01 13.97 -3.31
C PRO A 158 14.83 15.16 -2.37
N SER A 159 13.70 15.87 -2.44
CA SER A 159 13.37 17.04 -1.63
C SER A 159 12.22 16.84 -0.65
N LEU A 160 11.72 15.61 -0.53
CA LEU A 160 10.57 15.29 0.32
C LEU A 160 10.88 15.59 1.80
N GLN A 161 9.96 16.26 2.48
CA GLN A 161 10.13 16.70 3.88
C GLN A 161 9.43 15.80 4.89
N LYS A 162 8.56 14.91 4.44
CA LYS A 162 7.86 13.93 5.30
C LYS A 162 8.61 12.61 5.32
N GLU A 163 8.57 11.95 6.47
CA GLU A 163 9.16 10.62 6.63
C GLU A 163 8.33 9.57 5.92
N VAL A 164 8.98 8.73 5.13
CA VAL A 164 8.34 7.58 4.46
C VAL A 164 9.23 6.36 4.62
N THR A 165 8.65 5.28 5.12
CA THR A 165 9.30 3.97 5.13
C THR A 165 8.91 3.19 3.88
N ILE A 166 9.89 2.63 3.20
CA ILE A 166 9.75 1.91 1.93
C ILE A 166 10.21 0.46 2.14
N LEU A 167 9.37 -0.50 1.77
CA LEU A 167 9.73 -1.91 1.72
C LEU A 167 9.77 -2.36 0.25
N MET A 168 10.92 -2.85 -0.21
CA MET A 168 11.13 -3.15 -1.63
C MET A 168 11.78 -4.51 -1.83
N GLY A 169 11.30 -5.29 -2.78
CA GLY A 169 11.97 -6.52 -3.21
C GLY A 169 13.13 -6.20 -4.17
N GLU A 170 14.30 -6.79 -3.95
CA GLU A 170 15.47 -6.60 -4.83
C GLU A 170 15.25 -7.15 -6.24
N ALA A 171 14.52 -8.27 -6.35
CA ALA A 171 14.18 -8.91 -7.62
C ALA A 171 12.83 -8.46 -8.19
N ASP A 172 12.32 -7.28 -7.78
CA ASP A 172 11.04 -6.78 -8.28
C ASP A 172 11.07 -6.57 -9.80
N HIS A 173 10.40 -7.47 -10.51
CA HIS A 173 10.38 -7.49 -11.98
C HIS A 173 9.60 -6.33 -12.61
N LEU A 174 8.74 -5.63 -11.85
CA LEU A 174 8.04 -4.43 -12.33
C LEU A 174 8.94 -3.21 -12.25
N ALA A 175 9.77 -3.15 -11.21
CA ALA A 175 10.76 -2.09 -11.05
C ALA A 175 11.93 -2.26 -12.02
N GLY A 176 12.48 -3.46 -12.07
CA GLY A 176 13.76 -3.72 -12.70
C GLY A 176 14.94 -3.11 -11.93
N PRO A 177 16.16 -3.58 -12.19
CA PRO A 177 17.35 -3.22 -11.41
C PRO A 177 17.66 -1.70 -11.45
N ASP A 178 17.47 -1.05 -12.59
CA ASP A 178 17.80 0.37 -12.74
C ASP A 178 16.90 1.27 -11.85
N ASN A 179 15.60 0.97 -11.77
CA ASN A 179 14.70 1.72 -10.90
C ASN A 179 14.95 1.43 -9.41
N ILE A 180 15.32 0.19 -9.06
CA ILE A 180 15.69 -0.17 -7.69
C ILE A 180 16.96 0.57 -7.28
N GLN A 181 17.97 0.59 -8.13
CA GLN A 181 19.22 1.35 -7.89
C GLN A 181 18.91 2.84 -7.73
N LYS A 182 18.15 3.43 -8.64
CA LYS A 182 17.75 4.84 -8.58
C LYS A 182 16.99 5.16 -7.28
N LEU A 183 16.09 4.28 -6.85
CA LEU A 183 15.38 4.42 -5.57
C LEU A 183 16.38 4.43 -4.41
N GLY A 184 17.34 3.51 -4.40
CA GLY A 184 18.39 3.44 -3.39
C GLY A 184 19.23 4.71 -3.32
N ASP A 185 19.65 5.26 -4.46
CA ASP A 185 20.42 6.50 -4.55
C ASP A 185 19.63 7.70 -4.01
N ILE A 186 18.35 7.79 -4.33
CA ILE A 186 17.45 8.86 -3.81
C ILE A 186 17.31 8.74 -2.29
N VAL A 187 17.07 7.55 -1.78
CA VAL A 187 16.93 7.30 -0.33
C VAL A 187 18.22 7.63 0.40
N ALA A 188 19.37 7.25 -0.14
CA ALA A 188 20.66 7.60 0.44
C ALA A 188 20.92 9.13 0.51
N GLY A 189 20.32 9.89 -0.40
CA GLY A 189 20.41 11.36 -0.47
C GLY A 189 19.37 12.11 0.37
N ASN A 190 18.37 11.47 0.94
CA ASN A 190 17.31 12.12 1.71
C ASN A 190 17.02 11.40 3.04
N SER A 191 17.43 11.98 4.15
CA SER A 191 17.27 11.42 5.50
C SER A 191 15.81 11.24 5.96
N LYS A 192 14.84 11.73 5.21
CA LYS A 192 13.40 11.52 5.45
C LYS A 192 12.88 10.20 4.87
N LEU A 193 13.70 9.53 4.06
CA LEU A 193 13.36 8.28 3.43
C LEU A 193 14.14 7.13 4.08
N THR A 194 13.45 6.06 4.42
CA THR A 194 14.06 4.81 4.87
C THR A 194 13.62 3.70 3.95
N MET A 195 14.57 2.90 3.44
CA MET A 195 14.25 1.75 2.59
C MET A 195 14.80 0.46 3.21
N HIS A 196 13.93 -0.56 3.24
CA HIS A 196 14.31 -1.93 3.54
C HIS A 196 14.22 -2.73 2.24
N LEU A 197 15.38 -3.23 1.80
CA LEU A 197 15.51 -4.02 0.57
C LEU A 197 15.60 -5.50 0.93
N TYR A 198 14.75 -6.33 0.31
CA TYR A 198 14.64 -7.76 0.57
C TYR A 198 15.23 -8.57 -0.58
N GLU A 199 16.38 -9.18 -0.32
CA GLU A 199 17.17 -9.95 -1.29
C GLU A 199 16.34 -11.07 -1.93
N GLY A 200 16.37 -11.16 -3.25
CA GLY A 200 15.65 -12.16 -4.04
C GLY A 200 14.13 -12.03 -4.05
N SER A 201 13.54 -11.14 -3.24
CA SER A 201 12.10 -10.94 -3.19
C SER A 201 11.58 -10.17 -4.40
N ASN A 202 10.43 -10.59 -4.92
CA ASN A 202 9.81 -10.02 -6.11
C ASN A 202 8.68 -9.04 -5.75
N HIS A 203 8.05 -8.43 -6.77
CA HIS A 203 6.85 -7.61 -6.58
C HIS A 203 5.75 -8.42 -5.89
N GLY A 204 5.13 -7.86 -4.85
CA GLY A 204 4.08 -8.55 -4.10
C GLY A 204 4.59 -9.63 -3.14
N PHE A 205 5.80 -9.55 -2.66
CA PHE A 205 6.45 -10.58 -1.86
C PHE A 205 5.80 -10.86 -0.48
N PHE A 206 4.88 -10.03 0.01
CA PHE A 206 4.13 -10.35 1.24
C PHE A 206 3.37 -11.69 1.13
N LYS A 207 2.94 -12.08 -0.07
CA LYS A 207 2.29 -13.38 -0.32
C LYS A 207 3.20 -14.58 -0.07
N ASP A 208 4.52 -14.37 -0.11
CA ASP A 208 5.50 -15.45 0.02
C ASP A 208 5.58 -15.97 1.47
N ILE A 209 4.87 -15.33 2.42
CA ILE A 209 4.76 -15.78 3.82
C ILE A 209 4.20 -17.20 3.95
N ASP A 210 3.29 -17.61 3.05
CA ASP A 210 2.73 -18.96 2.99
C ASP A 210 3.40 -19.83 1.91
N GLY A 211 4.52 -19.34 1.32
CA GLY A 211 5.28 -20.04 0.30
C GLY A 211 6.19 -21.14 0.84
N ASP A 212 6.76 -21.92 -0.09
CA ASP A 212 7.67 -23.04 0.23
C ASP A 212 9.13 -22.61 0.31
N ASP A 213 9.52 -21.45 -0.23
CA ASP A 213 10.89 -20.94 -0.18
C ASP A 213 11.15 -20.26 1.17
N GLU A 214 12.00 -20.86 1.98
CA GLU A 214 12.28 -20.42 3.35
C GLU A 214 12.91 -19.00 3.40
N GLN A 215 13.73 -18.62 2.41
CA GLN A 215 14.31 -17.27 2.36
C GLN A 215 13.23 -16.22 2.03
N LEU A 216 12.41 -16.46 1.01
CA LEU A 216 11.34 -15.55 0.63
C LEU A 216 10.27 -15.45 1.72
N LYS A 217 9.96 -16.57 2.38
CA LYS A 217 9.08 -16.61 3.55
C LYS A 217 9.61 -15.79 4.72
N SER A 218 10.90 -15.93 5.02
CA SER A 218 11.57 -15.14 6.06
C SER A 218 11.55 -13.65 5.74
N ASN A 219 11.79 -13.27 4.48
CA ASN A 219 11.71 -11.88 4.01
C ASN A 219 10.30 -11.32 4.18
N ALA A 220 9.28 -12.06 3.75
CA ALA A 220 7.88 -11.65 3.89
C ALA A 220 7.51 -11.47 5.36
N LYS A 221 7.93 -12.41 6.23
CA LYS A 221 7.69 -12.31 7.67
C LYS A 221 8.36 -11.08 8.29
N ASP A 222 9.66 -10.86 8.02
CA ASP A 222 10.37 -9.67 8.53
C ASP A 222 9.68 -8.37 8.07
N ALA A 223 9.24 -8.32 6.81
CA ALA A 223 8.56 -7.15 6.27
C ALA A 223 7.22 -6.89 6.98
N ILE A 224 6.41 -7.92 7.21
CA ILE A 224 5.13 -7.82 7.93
C ILE A 224 5.36 -7.41 9.38
N ASP A 225 6.29 -8.06 10.08
CA ASP A 225 6.65 -7.76 11.47
C ASP A 225 7.16 -6.32 11.61
N ARG A 226 7.98 -5.85 10.66
CA ARG A 226 8.51 -4.48 10.64
C ARG A 226 7.41 -3.43 10.46
N VAL A 227 6.49 -3.66 9.52
CA VAL A 227 5.32 -2.77 9.37
C VAL A 227 4.52 -2.74 10.67
N THR A 228 4.26 -3.89 11.28
CA THR A 228 3.54 -3.99 12.56
C THR A 228 4.26 -3.20 13.66
N GLN A 229 5.59 -3.34 13.81
CA GLN A 229 6.39 -2.60 14.79
C GLN A 229 6.39 -1.08 14.55
N ILE A 230 6.28 -0.62 13.31
CA ILE A 230 6.18 0.81 12.99
C ILE A 230 4.77 1.34 13.33
N LEU A 231 3.77 0.49 13.16
CA LEU A 231 2.38 0.87 13.42
C LEU A 231 2.03 0.88 14.91
N PHE A 232 2.64 0.03 15.73
CA PHE A 232 2.35 -0.19 17.16
C PHE A 232 3.59 -0.05 18.02
#